data_21331c2a7822cee9fb294a4f20eea987
#
_entry.id   21331c2a7822cee9fb294a4f20eea987
#
_cell.length_a   1.000
_cell.length_b   1.000
_cell.length_c   1.000
_cell.angle_alpha   90.00
_cell.angle_beta   90.00
_cell.angle_gamma   90.00
#
_symmetry.space_group_name_H-M   'P 1'
#
loop_
_entity.id
_entity.type
_entity.pdbx_description
1 polymer ?
#
loop_
_entity_poly.entity_id
_entity_poly.type
_entity_poly.pdbx_seq_one_letter_code
_entity_poly.pdbx_strand_id
1 'polypeptide(L)'
;MMRTLDKLVNLNEEWVEHGLHRQIIDPDSRYDGGVIDITNGIPWPNHHAGTPVWMAVWTAALVNPDSVYYHNADILQRLERAAEYMLRVQHEDGSISPGWTNFHSPPDTGFVIVGYAQLYLLLSSQVWSEAERVVEQIKLFLERTIPVMLTGGCHTPNHRWVLCAALGYLYRIFGDERLTQRAEQWLAEGLDITPDGEWTERSNGIYNAVSDVMLIHAARELNRPELLQPARRNLEMMIYLIHPSGEVVTDYSGRQDFGQMFTMESYLLSYYLLNKIDRNPRFAAMEQLAADAIQNMFSSANNPLIGMLLYPRAADDEVQPEALPHYYRRMINGTFGREHYVADVPAAGHHNVIRYSRPHLDFGAPVLRMRQERTSLTMMTETSSLLALRHGNVRLLGVQLASYFSPGFVPMQTLTETDTGYVMTAVYYKGYNGPIAAEQLPDSAAGEVSPWYLLPHQFRAPTHTCAYRVEVEMVEQIGGLDLYIRSIEPAEVMTQLSFVFGNESVVVAEDGELEPVHGEAIALWKNGLIRVENGADWIVLSGGAAEHTAVSVREAAYPGDCRTLLVNLVTPFEHKVSIRLSPGAATDGAAQALEWVERQRG
;
A
#
# COMPACT_ATOMS: atom_id res chain seq x y z
N MET A 1 0.99 -21.47 -23.29
CA MET A 1 0.58 -20.43 -22.34
C MET A 1 0.00 -19.28 -23.16
N MET A 2 -1.15 -18.75 -22.81
CA MET A 2 -1.73 -17.59 -23.50
C MET A 2 -0.82 -16.38 -23.25
N ARG A 3 -0.48 -15.62 -24.30
CA ARG A 3 0.35 -14.41 -24.10
C ARG A 3 -0.40 -13.40 -23.23
N THR A 4 0.32 -12.59 -22.46
CA THR A 4 -0.27 -11.55 -21.59
C THR A 4 -1.22 -10.65 -22.35
N LEU A 5 -0.86 -10.26 -23.58
CA LEU A 5 -1.69 -9.42 -24.43
C LEU A 5 -3.03 -10.11 -24.76
N ASP A 6 -3.02 -11.40 -25.15
CA ASP A 6 -4.22 -12.15 -25.49
C ASP A 6 -5.17 -12.25 -24.28
N LYS A 7 -4.62 -12.47 -23.07
CA LYS A 7 -5.40 -12.46 -21.82
C LYS A 7 -6.05 -11.10 -21.57
N LEU A 8 -5.31 -10.02 -21.74
CA LEU A 8 -5.82 -8.65 -21.55
C LEU A 8 -6.91 -8.31 -22.56
N VAL A 9 -6.75 -8.73 -23.83
CA VAL A 9 -7.78 -8.52 -24.87
C VAL A 9 -9.08 -9.23 -24.49
N ASN A 10 -9.01 -10.52 -24.12
CA ASN A 10 -10.20 -11.29 -23.73
C ASN A 10 -10.91 -10.67 -22.51
N LEU A 11 -10.18 -10.31 -21.46
CA LEU A 11 -10.75 -9.63 -20.28
C LEU A 11 -11.36 -8.27 -20.64
N ASN A 12 -10.69 -7.51 -21.50
CA ASN A 12 -11.19 -6.21 -21.94
C ASN A 12 -12.51 -6.34 -22.71
N GLU A 13 -12.68 -7.37 -23.53
CA GLU A 13 -13.93 -7.65 -24.25
C GLU A 13 -15.10 -7.95 -23.29
N GLU A 14 -14.84 -8.73 -22.23
CA GLU A 14 -15.83 -8.95 -21.17
C GLU A 14 -16.20 -7.63 -20.47
N TRP A 15 -15.21 -6.79 -20.19
CA TRP A 15 -15.45 -5.48 -19.57
C TRP A 15 -16.20 -4.51 -20.48
N VAL A 16 -16.01 -4.56 -21.81
CA VAL A 16 -16.80 -3.74 -22.76
C VAL A 16 -18.29 -3.91 -22.51
N GLU A 17 -18.77 -5.14 -22.47
CA GLU A 17 -20.20 -5.44 -22.24
C GLU A 17 -20.69 -4.91 -20.89
N HIS A 18 -19.88 -5.09 -19.83
CA HIS A 18 -20.22 -4.59 -18.50
C HIS A 18 -20.39 -3.07 -18.48
N GLY A 19 -19.55 -2.33 -19.20
CA GLY A 19 -19.63 -0.87 -19.31
C GLY A 19 -20.87 -0.42 -20.05
N LEU A 20 -21.22 -1.08 -21.18
CA LEU A 20 -22.40 -0.76 -21.99
C LEU A 20 -23.69 -0.88 -21.17
N HIS A 21 -23.80 -1.91 -20.32
CA HIS A 21 -24.99 -2.10 -19.47
C HIS A 21 -25.11 -1.06 -18.35
N ARG A 22 -24.05 -0.37 -18.00
CA ARG A 22 -24.00 0.61 -16.90
C ARG A 22 -24.02 2.06 -17.37
N GLN A 23 -23.86 2.31 -18.66
CA GLN A 23 -23.91 3.67 -19.18
C GLN A 23 -25.33 4.21 -19.17
N ILE A 24 -25.51 5.41 -18.61
CA ILE A 24 -26.78 6.10 -18.63
C ILE A 24 -27.00 6.68 -20.04
N ILE A 25 -28.11 6.31 -20.68
CA ILE A 25 -28.55 6.82 -21.97
C ILE A 25 -29.92 7.47 -21.77
N ASP A 26 -29.88 8.72 -21.32
CA ASP A 26 -31.07 9.52 -21.04
C ASP A 26 -30.70 11.00 -21.19
N PRO A 27 -31.08 11.61 -22.34
CA PRO A 27 -30.75 13.00 -22.62
C PRO A 27 -31.28 14.01 -21.59
N ASP A 28 -32.32 13.64 -20.83
CA ASP A 28 -32.89 14.49 -19.77
C ASP A 28 -32.17 14.35 -18.45
N SER A 29 -31.29 13.34 -18.31
CA SER A 29 -30.48 13.12 -17.12
C SER A 29 -29.22 14.00 -17.10
N ARG A 30 -28.92 14.60 -15.96
CA ARG A 30 -27.60 15.25 -15.74
C ARG A 30 -26.42 14.28 -15.89
N TYR A 31 -26.68 12.98 -15.81
CA TYR A 31 -25.70 11.91 -15.88
C TYR A 31 -25.65 11.22 -17.25
N ASP A 32 -26.35 11.73 -18.25
CA ASP A 32 -26.34 11.13 -19.59
C ASP A 32 -24.91 10.93 -20.09
N GLY A 33 -24.61 9.74 -20.62
CA GLY A 33 -23.30 9.33 -21.10
C GLY A 33 -22.35 8.84 -20.00
N GLY A 34 -22.61 9.15 -18.72
CA GLY A 34 -21.81 8.67 -17.61
C GLY A 34 -22.02 7.17 -17.32
N VAL A 35 -21.00 6.49 -16.83
CA VAL A 35 -21.05 5.06 -16.48
C VAL A 35 -21.13 4.87 -14.98
N ILE A 36 -22.16 4.16 -14.51
CA ILE A 36 -22.45 3.95 -13.09
C ILE A 36 -21.35 3.15 -12.42
N ASP A 37 -20.83 3.69 -11.33
CA ASP A 37 -20.00 2.95 -10.37
C ASP A 37 -20.93 2.10 -9.48
N ILE A 38 -20.68 0.78 -9.44
CA ILE A 38 -21.52 -0.18 -8.70
C ILE A 38 -21.45 -0.01 -7.18
N THR A 39 -20.40 0.64 -6.67
CA THR A 39 -20.22 0.82 -5.23
C THR A 39 -21.11 1.90 -4.65
N ASN A 40 -21.55 2.85 -5.47
CA ASN A 40 -22.33 4.02 -5.05
C ASN A 40 -23.57 4.32 -5.91
N GLY A 41 -23.71 3.68 -7.07
CA GLY A 41 -24.88 3.80 -7.94
C GLY A 41 -24.97 5.07 -8.80
N ILE A 42 -23.91 5.87 -8.87
CA ILE A 42 -23.83 7.06 -9.72
C ILE A 42 -22.57 7.07 -10.61
N PRO A 43 -22.59 7.78 -11.74
CA PRO A 43 -21.36 8.02 -12.50
C PRO A 43 -20.45 9.03 -11.79
N TRP A 44 -19.17 8.73 -11.76
CA TRP A 44 -18.15 9.65 -11.25
C TRP A 44 -17.08 9.93 -12.31
N PRO A 45 -16.46 11.12 -12.29
CA PRO A 45 -15.36 11.44 -13.21
C PRO A 45 -13.99 10.97 -12.69
N ASN A 46 -13.93 9.94 -11.84
CA ASN A 46 -12.67 9.49 -11.26
C ASN A 46 -11.96 8.43 -12.11
N HIS A 47 -10.65 8.33 -11.91
CA HIS A 47 -9.74 7.55 -12.75
C HIS A 47 -9.74 6.04 -12.49
N HIS A 48 -10.24 5.55 -11.33
CA HIS A 48 -10.09 4.13 -10.95
C HIS A 48 -11.39 3.33 -10.86
N ALA A 49 -12.55 3.98 -10.83
CA ALA A 49 -13.84 3.30 -10.82
C ALA A 49 -14.91 4.05 -11.64
N GLY A 50 -14.61 5.27 -12.08
CA GLY A 50 -15.55 6.14 -12.77
C GLY A 50 -15.57 6.00 -14.29
N THR A 51 -16.26 6.90 -14.94
CA THR A 51 -16.43 6.94 -16.40
C THR A 51 -15.10 6.86 -17.18
N PRO A 52 -13.98 7.50 -16.76
CA PRO A 52 -12.70 7.39 -17.45
C PRO A 52 -12.16 5.97 -17.60
N VAL A 53 -12.45 5.07 -16.65
CA VAL A 53 -12.03 3.64 -16.72
C VAL A 53 -12.71 2.96 -17.93
N TRP A 54 -14.00 3.17 -18.08
CA TRP A 54 -14.78 2.59 -19.17
C TRP A 54 -14.39 3.17 -20.52
N MET A 55 -14.07 4.46 -20.58
CA MET A 55 -13.51 5.06 -21.78
C MET A 55 -12.18 4.43 -22.18
N ALA A 56 -11.32 4.05 -21.22
CA ALA A 56 -10.10 3.32 -21.51
C ALA A 56 -10.39 1.90 -22.06
N VAL A 57 -11.34 1.18 -21.44
CA VAL A 57 -11.78 -0.15 -21.90
C VAL A 57 -12.31 -0.08 -23.33
N TRP A 58 -13.21 0.85 -23.63
CA TRP A 58 -13.80 0.99 -24.98
C TRP A 58 -12.76 1.45 -26.00
N THR A 59 -11.89 2.39 -25.64
CA THR A 59 -10.82 2.83 -26.55
C THR A 59 -9.89 1.66 -26.89
N ALA A 60 -9.46 0.87 -25.89
CA ALA A 60 -8.60 -0.30 -26.14
C ALA A 60 -9.26 -1.29 -27.12
N ALA A 61 -10.56 -1.55 -26.96
CA ALA A 61 -11.30 -2.43 -27.86
C ALA A 61 -11.44 -1.85 -29.29
N LEU A 62 -11.69 -0.55 -29.40
CA LEU A 62 -11.91 0.13 -30.70
C LEU A 62 -10.66 0.23 -31.56
N VAL A 63 -9.46 0.39 -30.94
CA VAL A 63 -8.20 0.61 -31.65
C VAL A 63 -7.36 -0.66 -31.84
N ASN A 64 -7.73 -1.76 -31.17
CA ASN A 64 -7.00 -3.02 -31.27
C ASN A 64 -7.55 -3.90 -32.40
N PRO A 65 -6.76 -4.19 -33.46
CA PRO A 65 -7.21 -5.06 -34.55
C PRO A 65 -7.54 -6.50 -34.11
N ASP A 66 -7.02 -6.95 -32.98
CA ASP A 66 -7.30 -8.29 -32.44
C ASP A 66 -8.61 -8.35 -31.62
N SER A 67 -9.26 -7.21 -31.37
CA SER A 67 -10.54 -7.15 -30.68
C SER A 67 -11.72 -7.36 -31.62
N VAL A 68 -12.75 -8.08 -31.17
CA VAL A 68 -14.03 -8.24 -31.88
C VAL A 68 -14.79 -6.91 -32.06
N TYR A 69 -14.41 -5.89 -31.27
CA TYR A 69 -14.98 -4.54 -31.31
C TYR A 69 -14.15 -3.53 -32.12
N TYR A 70 -13.15 -3.99 -32.87
CA TYR A 70 -12.31 -3.11 -33.69
C TYR A 70 -13.16 -2.25 -34.63
N HIS A 71 -13.03 -0.93 -34.54
CA HIS A 71 -13.79 0.08 -35.28
C HIS A 71 -15.33 -0.09 -35.17
N ASN A 72 -15.84 -0.61 -34.06
CA ASN A 72 -17.27 -0.79 -33.86
C ASN A 72 -17.99 0.56 -33.66
N ALA A 73 -18.97 0.86 -34.50
CA ALA A 73 -19.67 2.15 -34.50
C ALA A 73 -20.54 2.36 -33.26
N ASP A 74 -21.13 1.30 -32.68
CA ASP A 74 -21.98 1.41 -31.50
C ASP A 74 -21.13 1.73 -30.27
N ILE A 75 -19.96 1.07 -30.11
CA ILE A 75 -19.01 1.36 -29.02
C ILE A 75 -18.45 2.79 -29.16
N LEU A 76 -18.15 3.23 -30.40
CA LEU A 76 -17.70 4.60 -30.64
C LEU A 76 -18.75 5.62 -30.20
N GLN A 77 -20.02 5.42 -30.50
CA GLN A 77 -21.11 6.30 -30.06
C GLN A 77 -21.21 6.35 -28.52
N ARG A 78 -20.98 5.20 -27.84
CA ARG A 78 -20.95 5.14 -26.38
C ARG A 78 -19.76 5.92 -25.79
N LEU A 79 -18.59 5.80 -26.40
CA LEU A 79 -17.41 6.55 -26.06
C LEU A 79 -17.60 8.06 -26.25
N GLU A 80 -18.22 8.50 -27.34
CA GLU A 80 -18.56 9.91 -27.57
C GLU A 80 -19.46 10.48 -26.47
N ARG A 81 -20.54 9.75 -26.11
CA ARG A 81 -21.42 10.16 -25.01
C ARG A 81 -20.68 10.27 -23.66
N ALA A 82 -19.76 9.33 -23.37
CA ALA A 82 -18.95 9.38 -22.17
C ALA A 82 -18.02 10.60 -22.18
N ALA A 83 -17.42 10.94 -23.33
CA ALA A 83 -16.61 12.15 -23.47
C ALA A 83 -17.42 13.44 -23.27
N GLU A 84 -18.66 13.49 -23.77
CA GLU A 84 -19.60 14.60 -23.54
C GLU A 84 -19.95 14.74 -22.03
N TYR A 85 -20.21 13.61 -21.35
CA TYR A 85 -20.43 13.60 -19.90
C TYR A 85 -19.25 14.21 -19.16
N MET A 86 -18.04 13.77 -19.47
CA MET A 86 -16.82 14.27 -18.81
C MET A 86 -16.60 15.78 -19.04
N LEU A 87 -16.89 16.29 -20.23
CA LEU A 87 -16.84 17.74 -20.52
C LEU A 87 -17.87 18.53 -19.72
N ARG A 88 -19.06 17.95 -19.44
CA ARG A 88 -20.11 18.60 -18.63
C ARG A 88 -19.79 18.65 -17.15
N VAL A 89 -19.11 17.61 -16.60
CA VAL A 89 -18.78 17.55 -15.18
C VAL A 89 -17.43 18.19 -14.84
N GLN A 90 -16.67 18.58 -15.86
CA GLN A 90 -15.43 19.35 -15.69
C GLN A 90 -15.77 20.77 -15.21
N HIS A 91 -15.09 21.21 -14.15
CA HIS A 91 -15.27 22.55 -13.60
C HIS A 91 -14.69 23.65 -14.52
N GLU A 92 -15.08 24.90 -14.29
CA GLU A 92 -14.60 26.04 -15.06
C GLU A 92 -13.09 26.26 -14.99
N ASP A 93 -12.46 25.86 -13.85
CA ASP A 93 -11.01 25.89 -13.68
C ASP A 93 -10.27 24.72 -14.36
N GLY A 94 -11.01 23.83 -15.02
CA GLY A 94 -10.52 22.66 -15.70
C GLY A 94 -10.34 21.43 -14.81
N SER A 95 -10.55 21.55 -13.49
CA SER A 95 -10.47 20.42 -12.56
C SER A 95 -11.70 19.51 -12.61
N ILE A 96 -11.59 18.37 -11.93
CA ILE A 96 -12.72 17.50 -11.61
C ILE A 96 -12.86 17.31 -10.10
N SER A 97 -14.05 16.86 -9.68
CA SER A 97 -14.31 16.37 -8.32
C SER A 97 -14.68 14.90 -8.37
N PRO A 98 -13.84 13.99 -7.81
CA PRO A 98 -14.10 12.54 -7.89
C PRO A 98 -15.30 12.06 -7.06
N GLY A 99 -15.85 12.93 -6.18
CA GLY A 99 -17.09 12.68 -5.46
C GLY A 99 -16.93 12.10 -4.05
N TRP A 100 -15.70 11.90 -3.56
CA TRP A 100 -15.46 11.49 -2.17
C TRP A 100 -14.72 12.56 -1.36
N THR A 101 -13.42 12.40 -1.06
CA THR A 101 -12.68 13.33 -0.16
C THR A 101 -12.12 14.55 -0.88
N ASN A 102 -11.98 14.51 -2.20
CA ASN A 102 -11.29 15.53 -2.99
C ASN A 102 -12.29 16.28 -3.88
N PHE A 103 -12.18 17.60 -3.87
CA PHE A 103 -13.05 18.49 -4.67
C PHE A 103 -12.18 19.51 -5.39
N HIS A 104 -12.52 19.88 -6.64
CA HIS A 104 -11.68 20.71 -7.50
C HIS A 104 -10.21 20.22 -7.45
N SER A 105 -10.02 18.91 -7.66
CA SER A 105 -8.80 18.22 -7.31
C SER A 105 -7.78 18.24 -8.43
N PRO A 106 -6.65 18.96 -8.29
CA PRO A 106 -5.57 18.87 -9.29
C PRO A 106 -4.99 17.46 -9.42
N PRO A 107 -4.73 16.69 -8.32
CA PRO A 107 -4.19 15.34 -8.47
C PRO A 107 -5.15 14.37 -9.17
N ASP A 108 -6.44 14.35 -8.80
CA ASP A 108 -7.41 13.46 -9.44
C ASP A 108 -7.61 13.85 -10.92
N THR A 109 -7.58 15.14 -11.24
CA THR A 109 -7.54 15.63 -12.62
C THR A 109 -6.28 15.14 -13.34
N GLY A 110 -5.13 15.17 -12.66
CA GLY A 110 -3.86 14.66 -13.17
C GLY A 110 -3.92 13.17 -13.55
N PHE A 111 -4.52 12.34 -12.71
CA PHE A 111 -4.75 10.93 -13.04
C PHE A 111 -5.63 10.77 -14.31
N VAL A 112 -6.71 11.54 -14.42
CA VAL A 112 -7.57 11.50 -15.62
C VAL A 112 -6.80 11.98 -16.85
N ILE A 113 -5.97 13.03 -16.74
CA ILE A 113 -5.12 13.52 -17.85
C ILE A 113 -4.20 12.41 -18.35
N VAL A 114 -3.51 11.69 -17.45
CA VAL A 114 -2.60 10.60 -17.85
C VAL A 114 -3.34 9.52 -18.64
N GLY A 115 -4.53 9.12 -18.18
CA GLY A 115 -5.38 8.20 -18.94
C GLY A 115 -5.81 8.79 -20.30
N TYR A 116 -6.45 9.96 -20.28
CA TYR A 116 -7.00 10.62 -21.47
C TYR A 116 -5.96 10.94 -22.54
N ALA A 117 -4.77 11.34 -22.13
CA ALA A 117 -3.68 11.59 -23.08
C ALA A 117 -3.29 10.31 -23.83
N GLN A 118 -3.27 9.16 -23.15
CA GLN A 118 -3.02 7.88 -23.81
C GLN A 118 -4.15 7.51 -24.79
N LEU A 119 -5.44 7.73 -24.38
CA LEU A 119 -6.58 7.51 -25.28
C LEU A 119 -6.51 8.42 -26.51
N TYR A 120 -6.23 9.71 -26.31
CA TYR A 120 -6.05 10.67 -27.39
C TYR A 120 -4.97 10.24 -28.39
N LEU A 121 -3.80 9.84 -27.86
CA LEU A 121 -2.67 9.41 -28.70
C LEU A 121 -3.00 8.14 -29.50
N LEU A 122 -3.71 7.18 -28.93
CA LEU A 122 -4.12 5.97 -29.62
C LEU A 122 -5.17 6.25 -30.71
N LEU A 123 -6.25 6.97 -30.38
CA LEU A 123 -7.32 7.28 -31.31
C LEU A 123 -6.83 8.17 -32.46
N SER A 124 -6.04 9.21 -32.17
CA SER A 124 -5.50 10.12 -33.19
C SER A 124 -4.46 9.45 -34.09
N SER A 125 -3.88 8.32 -33.70
CA SER A 125 -2.98 7.54 -34.55
C SER A 125 -3.72 6.66 -35.59
N GLN A 126 -5.03 6.47 -35.42
CA GLN A 126 -5.83 5.69 -36.33
C GLN A 126 -6.21 6.49 -37.59
N VAL A 127 -6.25 5.83 -38.73
CA VAL A 127 -6.85 6.39 -39.96
C VAL A 127 -8.34 6.06 -39.92
N TRP A 128 -9.11 6.82 -39.13
CA TRP A 128 -10.51 6.53 -38.85
C TRP A 128 -11.31 7.82 -38.66
N SER A 129 -11.94 8.30 -39.75
CA SER A 129 -12.65 9.60 -39.77
C SER A 129 -13.82 9.67 -38.81
N GLU A 130 -14.50 8.54 -38.56
CA GLU A 130 -15.66 8.49 -37.66
C GLU A 130 -15.25 8.80 -36.19
N ALA A 131 -13.99 8.58 -35.81
CA ALA A 131 -13.49 8.88 -34.49
C ALA A 131 -13.09 10.36 -34.29
N GLU A 132 -13.05 11.19 -35.30
CA GLU A 132 -12.61 12.59 -35.21
C GLU A 132 -13.32 13.36 -34.09
N ARG A 133 -14.64 13.19 -33.97
CA ARG A 133 -15.44 13.87 -32.95
C ARG A 133 -14.98 13.54 -31.51
N VAL A 134 -14.82 12.27 -31.19
CA VAL A 134 -14.38 11.87 -29.85
C VAL A 134 -12.92 12.29 -29.57
N VAL A 135 -12.06 12.27 -30.58
CA VAL A 135 -10.69 12.79 -30.50
C VAL A 135 -10.69 14.26 -30.14
N GLU A 136 -11.52 15.07 -30.79
CA GLU A 136 -11.68 16.50 -30.50
C GLU A 136 -12.23 16.74 -29.07
N GLN A 137 -13.22 15.94 -28.65
CA GLN A 137 -13.80 16.04 -27.30
C GLN A 137 -12.76 15.73 -26.22
N ILE A 138 -11.98 14.65 -26.38
CA ILE A 138 -10.90 14.29 -25.45
C ILE A 138 -9.83 15.39 -25.43
N LYS A 139 -9.44 15.90 -26.60
CA LYS A 139 -8.47 16.99 -26.72
C LYS A 139 -8.95 18.25 -26.01
N LEU A 140 -10.23 18.63 -26.20
CA LEU A 140 -10.83 19.78 -25.54
C LEU A 140 -10.85 19.64 -24.01
N PHE A 141 -11.16 18.43 -23.50
CA PHE A 141 -11.07 18.15 -22.05
C PHE A 141 -9.65 18.38 -21.56
N LEU A 142 -8.64 17.82 -22.23
CA LEU A 142 -7.22 17.99 -21.89
C LEU A 142 -6.79 19.46 -21.94
N GLU A 143 -7.17 20.21 -22.96
CA GLU A 143 -6.83 21.63 -23.09
C GLU A 143 -7.37 22.46 -21.92
N ARG A 144 -8.62 22.21 -21.51
CA ARG A 144 -9.24 22.89 -20.36
C ARG A 144 -8.54 22.61 -19.02
N THR A 145 -7.77 21.51 -18.90
CA THR A 145 -7.04 21.20 -17.67
C THR A 145 -5.75 22.00 -17.51
N ILE A 146 -5.24 22.67 -18.55
CA ILE A 146 -3.95 23.36 -18.51
C ILE A 146 -3.88 24.38 -17.35
N PRO A 147 -4.90 25.27 -17.13
CA PRO A 147 -4.84 26.23 -16.04
C PRO A 147 -4.68 25.59 -14.66
N VAL A 148 -5.46 24.55 -14.36
CA VAL A 148 -5.38 23.85 -13.06
C VAL A 148 -4.06 23.10 -12.90
N MET A 149 -3.46 22.58 -13.96
CA MET A 149 -2.15 21.93 -13.87
C MET A 149 -1.01 22.92 -13.64
N LEU A 150 -1.10 24.12 -14.17
CA LEU A 150 -0.10 25.18 -13.98
C LEU A 150 -0.14 25.78 -12.56
N THR A 151 -1.29 25.79 -11.89
CA THR A 151 -1.49 26.45 -10.60
C THR A 151 -1.80 25.52 -9.44
N GLY A 152 -2.28 24.31 -9.73
CA GLY A 152 -2.71 23.34 -8.73
C GLY A 152 -1.57 22.75 -7.92
N GLY A 153 -1.94 22.20 -6.77
CA GLY A 153 -1.04 21.56 -5.81
C GLY A 153 -1.43 20.11 -5.51
N CYS A 154 -0.73 19.53 -4.55
CA CYS A 154 -0.99 18.18 -4.04
C CYS A 154 -0.98 18.15 -2.52
N HIS A 155 -1.42 17.04 -1.92
CA HIS A 155 -1.45 16.86 -0.47
C HIS A 155 -0.87 15.50 -0.02
N THR A 156 -0.42 14.66 -0.96
CA THR A 156 0.27 13.39 -0.68
C THR A 156 1.50 13.25 -1.57
N PRO A 157 2.54 12.53 -1.14
CA PRO A 157 3.79 12.43 -1.87
C PRO A 157 3.65 11.92 -3.31
N ASN A 158 2.89 10.84 -3.52
CA ASN A 158 2.71 10.24 -4.86
C ASN A 158 2.07 11.19 -5.87
N HIS A 159 1.24 12.13 -5.43
CA HIS A 159 0.56 13.09 -6.31
C HIS A 159 1.54 13.99 -7.08
N ARG A 160 2.75 14.26 -6.57
CA ARG A 160 3.79 15.00 -7.31
C ARG A 160 4.14 14.29 -8.63
N TRP A 161 4.26 12.97 -8.59
CA TRP A 161 4.59 12.15 -9.76
C TRP A 161 3.44 12.10 -10.75
N VAL A 162 2.20 12.06 -10.25
CA VAL A 162 0.99 12.18 -11.06
C VAL A 162 0.96 13.51 -11.81
N LEU A 163 1.21 14.62 -11.10
CA LEU A 163 1.25 15.95 -11.72
C LEU A 163 2.38 16.06 -12.75
N CYS A 164 3.57 15.53 -12.47
CA CYS A 164 4.67 15.51 -13.42
C CYS A 164 4.34 14.72 -14.70
N ALA A 165 3.72 13.55 -14.58
CA ALA A 165 3.28 12.76 -15.72
C ALA A 165 2.21 13.49 -16.54
N ALA A 166 1.20 14.07 -15.86
CA ALA A 166 0.13 14.83 -16.52
C ALA A 166 0.68 16.05 -17.27
N LEU A 167 1.56 16.81 -16.64
CA LEU A 167 2.23 17.96 -17.26
C LEU A 167 3.06 17.55 -18.49
N GLY A 168 3.78 16.42 -18.40
CA GLY A 168 4.54 15.87 -19.53
C GLY A 168 3.64 15.48 -20.72
N TYR A 169 2.53 14.79 -20.47
CA TYR A 169 1.58 14.45 -21.52
C TYR A 169 0.93 15.69 -22.17
N LEU A 170 0.52 16.66 -21.35
CA LEU A 170 -0.03 17.92 -21.88
C LEU A 170 0.99 18.67 -22.72
N TYR A 171 2.27 18.71 -22.28
CA TYR A 171 3.33 19.29 -23.08
C TYR A 171 3.50 18.58 -24.43
N ARG A 172 3.51 17.26 -24.45
CA ARG A 172 3.59 16.47 -25.69
C ARG A 172 2.46 16.81 -26.66
N ILE A 173 1.25 17.06 -26.17
CA ILE A 173 0.06 17.29 -27.01
C ILE A 173 -0.04 18.75 -27.46
N PHE A 174 0.28 19.71 -26.58
CA PHE A 174 0.02 21.14 -26.82
C PHE A 174 1.28 21.98 -27.03
N GLY A 175 2.48 21.50 -26.66
CA GLY A 175 3.73 22.21 -26.83
C GLY A 175 3.90 23.45 -25.94
N ASP A 176 3.13 23.58 -24.87
CA ASP A 176 3.21 24.73 -23.94
C ASP A 176 4.37 24.56 -22.95
N GLU A 177 5.42 25.34 -23.13
CA GLU A 177 6.65 25.28 -22.29
C GLU A 177 6.39 25.56 -20.80
N ARG A 178 5.31 26.25 -20.44
CA ARG A 178 4.95 26.49 -19.03
C ARG A 178 4.69 25.17 -18.29
N LEU A 179 4.22 24.14 -18.99
CA LEU A 179 3.95 22.81 -18.42
C LEU A 179 5.25 22.12 -17.99
N THR A 180 6.29 22.17 -18.81
CA THR A 180 7.61 21.61 -18.45
C THR A 180 8.23 22.40 -17.30
N GLN A 181 8.12 23.72 -17.32
CA GLN A 181 8.60 24.58 -16.21
C GLN A 181 7.90 24.24 -14.90
N ARG A 182 6.59 23.96 -14.95
CA ARG A 182 5.83 23.54 -13.75
C ARG A 182 6.26 22.16 -13.26
N ALA A 183 6.50 21.21 -14.17
CA ALA A 183 7.01 19.88 -13.81
C ALA A 183 8.41 19.99 -13.15
N GLU A 184 9.30 20.84 -13.66
CA GLU A 184 10.61 21.07 -13.04
C GLU A 184 10.52 21.65 -11.63
N GLN A 185 9.50 22.46 -11.31
CA GLN A 185 9.28 22.94 -9.96
C GLN A 185 8.98 21.77 -8.99
N TRP A 186 8.15 20.80 -9.43
CA TRP A 186 7.86 19.60 -8.63
C TRP A 186 9.08 18.69 -8.48
N LEU A 187 9.85 18.50 -9.56
CA LEU A 187 11.05 17.67 -9.56
C LEU A 187 12.17 18.26 -8.69
N ALA A 188 12.25 19.59 -8.58
CA ALA A 188 13.22 20.28 -7.74
C ALA A 188 13.04 20.02 -6.23
N GLU A 189 11.85 19.55 -5.79
CA GLU A 189 11.63 19.13 -4.41
C GLU A 189 12.36 17.83 -4.05
N GLY A 190 12.92 17.11 -5.02
CA GLY A 190 13.63 15.85 -4.83
C GLY A 190 12.71 14.63 -4.76
N LEU A 191 13.32 13.47 -4.63
CA LEU A 191 12.64 12.17 -4.65
C LEU A 191 12.49 11.63 -3.21
N ASP A 192 11.30 11.22 -2.87
CA ASP A 192 10.92 10.71 -1.55
C ASP A 192 11.02 9.17 -1.46
N ILE A 193 12.18 8.64 -1.83
CA ILE A 193 12.47 7.21 -1.87
C ILE A 193 13.80 6.88 -1.17
N THR A 194 13.83 5.81 -0.38
CA THR A 194 15.06 5.35 0.27
C THR A 194 16.05 4.72 -0.72
N PRO A 195 17.32 4.54 -0.34
CA PRO A 195 18.29 3.81 -1.17
C PRO A 195 17.87 2.37 -1.49
N ASP A 196 17.12 1.70 -0.59
CA ASP A 196 16.61 0.35 -0.81
C ASP A 196 15.35 0.30 -1.69
N GLY A 197 14.76 1.44 -2.04
CA GLY A 197 13.63 1.52 -2.96
C GLY A 197 12.25 1.71 -2.30
N GLU A 198 12.17 1.99 -1.00
CA GLU A 198 10.90 2.24 -0.31
C GLU A 198 10.46 3.70 -0.49
N TRP A 199 9.26 3.91 -1.04
CA TRP A 199 8.62 5.22 -1.11
C TRP A 199 8.15 5.69 0.28
N THR A 200 8.09 7.00 0.48
CA THR A 200 7.68 7.61 1.77
C THR A 200 6.36 7.09 2.30
N GLU A 201 5.40 6.77 1.44
CA GLU A 201 4.08 6.33 1.86
C GLU A 201 4.04 4.87 2.33
N ARG A 202 5.09 4.10 2.09
CA ARG A 202 5.20 2.67 2.46
C ARG A 202 3.96 1.86 2.04
N SER A 203 3.47 2.07 0.83
CA SER A 203 2.22 1.47 0.35
C SER A 203 2.48 0.52 -0.80
N ASN A 204 2.85 -0.71 -0.45
CA ASN A 204 3.24 -1.74 -1.40
C ASN A 204 2.06 -2.23 -2.27
N GLY A 205 0.83 -2.17 -1.75
CA GLY A 205 -0.37 -2.60 -2.47
C GLY A 205 -0.94 -1.56 -3.44
N ILE A 206 -0.72 -0.26 -3.18
CA ILE A 206 -1.37 0.82 -3.95
C ILE A 206 -0.37 1.87 -4.45
N TYR A 207 0.20 2.70 -3.55
CA TYR A 207 0.85 3.94 -3.96
C TYR A 207 2.26 3.78 -4.49
N ASN A 208 2.95 2.67 -4.19
CA ASN A 208 4.22 2.36 -4.84
C ASN A 208 4.00 2.12 -6.35
N ALA A 209 2.99 1.33 -6.73
CA ALA A 209 2.66 1.09 -8.13
C ALA A 209 2.26 2.39 -8.86
N VAL A 210 1.56 3.30 -8.17
CA VAL A 210 1.23 4.64 -8.69
C VAL A 210 2.50 5.44 -8.94
N SER A 211 3.38 5.56 -7.95
CA SER A 211 4.63 6.33 -8.08
C SER A 211 5.50 5.82 -9.21
N ASP A 212 5.64 4.50 -9.34
CA ASP A 212 6.46 3.87 -10.37
C ASP A 212 5.94 4.15 -11.78
N VAL A 213 4.66 3.88 -12.05
CA VAL A 213 4.11 4.07 -13.40
C VAL A 213 4.09 5.55 -13.79
N MET A 214 3.79 6.45 -12.86
CA MET A 214 3.77 7.89 -13.13
C MET A 214 5.16 8.44 -13.41
N LEU A 215 6.20 8.00 -12.67
CA LEU A 215 7.58 8.39 -12.98
C LEU A 215 8.08 7.81 -14.30
N ILE A 216 7.67 6.60 -14.67
CA ILE A 216 8.00 6.03 -15.98
C ILE A 216 7.37 6.88 -17.10
N HIS A 217 6.13 7.32 -16.95
CA HIS A 217 5.49 8.26 -17.88
C HIS A 217 6.20 9.62 -17.89
N ALA A 218 6.44 10.22 -16.72
CA ALA A 218 7.15 11.50 -16.61
C ALA A 218 8.55 11.44 -17.25
N ALA A 219 9.31 10.36 -17.00
CA ALA A 219 10.64 10.17 -17.61
C ALA A 219 10.61 10.24 -19.13
N ARG A 220 9.59 9.64 -19.73
CA ARG A 220 9.42 9.63 -21.19
C ARG A 220 8.92 10.95 -21.72
N GLU A 221 7.84 11.47 -21.16
CA GLU A 221 7.15 12.63 -21.72
C GLU A 221 7.92 13.95 -21.49
N LEU A 222 8.75 14.01 -20.43
CA LEU A 222 9.63 15.15 -20.14
C LEU A 222 11.06 14.95 -20.66
N ASN A 223 11.37 13.79 -21.29
CA ASN A 223 12.71 13.40 -21.71
C ASN A 223 13.74 13.44 -20.55
N ARG A 224 13.37 12.88 -19.39
CA ARG A 224 14.16 12.83 -18.15
C ARG A 224 14.45 11.38 -17.75
N PRO A 225 15.36 10.65 -18.45
CA PRO A 225 15.58 9.21 -18.22
C PRO A 225 16.08 8.86 -16.82
N GLU A 226 16.68 9.79 -16.08
CA GLU A 226 17.10 9.61 -14.70
C GLU A 226 15.93 9.30 -13.75
N LEU A 227 14.70 9.71 -14.08
CA LEU A 227 13.49 9.42 -13.31
C LEU A 227 13.11 7.92 -13.36
N LEU A 228 13.70 7.14 -14.24
CA LEU A 228 13.55 5.68 -14.25
C LEU A 228 14.27 5.00 -13.08
N GLN A 229 15.31 5.59 -12.50
CA GLN A 229 16.11 4.97 -11.45
C GLN A 229 15.32 4.72 -10.15
N PRO A 230 14.53 5.67 -9.61
CA PRO A 230 13.70 5.41 -8.45
C PRO A 230 12.65 4.30 -8.70
N ALA A 231 12.00 4.30 -9.87
CA ALA A 231 11.06 3.23 -10.23
C ALA A 231 11.78 1.85 -10.29
N ARG A 232 13.00 1.77 -10.89
CA ARG A 232 13.79 0.53 -10.86
C ARG A 232 14.06 0.03 -9.45
N ARG A 233 14.51 0.92 -8.57
CA ARG A 233 14.82 0.55 -7.17
C ARG A 233 13.59 0.01 -6.45
N ASN A 234 12.43 0.65 -6.62
CA ASN A 234 11.21 0.13 -6.02
C ASN A 234 10.81 -1.22 -6.63
N LEU A 235 10.80 -1.35 -7.95
CA LEU A 235 10.47 -2.62 -8.62
C LEU A 235 11.44 -3.75 -8.27
N GLU A 236 12.73 -3.47 -8.04
CA GLU A 236 13.71 -4.45 -7.52
C GLU A 236 13.40 -4.84 -6.07
N MET A 237 13.02 -3.88 -5.22
CA MET A 237 12.60 -4.14 -3.84
C MET A 237 11.34 -5.01 -3.82
N MET A 238 10.37 -4.76 -4.69
CA MET A 238 9.10 -5.50 -4.77
C MET A 238 9.28 -7.00 -5.04
N ILE A 239 10.40 -7.44 -5.64
CA ILE A 239 10.72 -8.87 -5.82
C ILE A 239 10.72 -9.62 -4.47
N TYR A 240 11.10 -8.96 -3.39
CA TYR A 240 11.18 -9.49 -2.03
C TYR A 240 9.92 -9.23 -1.20
N LEU A 241 8.96 -8.48 -1.74
CA LEU A 241 7.73 -8.07 -1.05
C LEU A 241 6.49 -8.84 -1.55
N ILE A 242 6.69 -10.14 -1.81
CA ILE A 242 5.64 -11.06 -2.23
C ILE A 242 5.63 -12.27 -1.29
N HIS A 243 4.46 -12.62 -0.80
CA HIS A 243 4.24 -13.87 -0.08
C HIS A 243 4.24 -15.09 -1.03
N PRO A 244 4.42 -16.32 -0.52
CA PRO A 244 4.39 -17.53 -1.35
C PRO A 244 3.10 -17.72 -2.18
N SER A 245 1.98 -17.17 -1.70
CA SER A 245 0.68 -17.15 -2.39
C SER A 245 0.62 -16.22 -3.61
N GLY A 246 1.61 -15.34 -3.81
CA GLY A 246 1.57 -14.24 -4.78
C GLY A 246 0.95 -12.93 -4.21
N GLU A 247 0.51 -12.94 -2.95
CA GLU A 247 0.01 -11.76 -2.23
C GLU A 247 1.15 -10.76 -2.00
N VAL A 248 0.89 -9.48 -2.22
CA VAL A 248 1.81 -8.38 -1.89
C VAL A 248 1.91 -8.21 -0.39
N VAL A 249 3.11 -7.95 0.12
CA VAL A 249 3.35 -7.67 1.54
C VAL A 249 2.83 -6.28 1.88
N THR A 250 1.68 -6.24 2.54
CA THR A 250 1.05 -5.02 3.06
C THR A 250 1.10 -4.93 4.58
N ASP A 251 1.80 -5.87 5.23
CA ASP A 251 1.87 -6.04 6.68
C ASP A 251 2.33 -4.78 7.43
N TYR A 252 3.09 -3.90 6.76
CA TYR A 252 3.63 -2.67 7.33
C TYR A 252 3.27 -1.41 6.55
N SER A 253 2.27 -1.49 5.68
CA SER A 253 1.86 -0.33 4.87
C SER A 253 1.47 0.87 5.73
N GLY A 254 1.86 2.06 5.29
CA GLY A 254 1.51 3.33 5.89
C GLY A 254 0.14 3.88 5.47
N ARG A 255 -0.58 3.22 4.58
CA ARG A 255 -1.79 3.71 3.92
C ARG A 255 -2.96 2.72 4.02
N GLN A 256 -3.98 2.91 3.19
CA GLN A 256 -5.24 2.15 3.20
C GLN A 256 -5.07 0.66 2.86
N ASP A 257 -3.96 0.30 2.23
CA ASP A 257 -3.61 -1.09 1.93
C ASP A 257 -3.06 -1.88 3.13
N PHE A 258 -2.86 -1.24 4.29
CA PHE A 258 -2.36 -1.90 5.49
C PHE A 258 -3.19 -3.14 5.84
N GLY A 259 -2.53 -4.31 5.83
CA GLY A 259 -3.14 -5.60 6.14
C GLY A 259 -4.19 -6.09 5.13
N GLN A 260 -4.40 -5.40 4.02
CA GLN A 260 -5.31 -5.81 2.96
C GLN A 260 -4.63 -6.74 1.96
N MET A 261 -5.41 -7.61 1.32
CA MET A 261 -4.92 -8.50 0.27
C MET A 261 -4.82 -7.76 -1.06
N PHE A 262 -3.61 -7.67 -1.58
CA PHE A 262 -3.30 -7.15 -2.91
C PHE A 262 -2.46 -8.15 -3.69
N THR A 263 -2.59 -8.13 -5.00
CA THR A 263 -1.76 -8.88 -5.94
C THR A 263 -0.84 -7.94 -6.73
N MET A 264 0.05 -8.51 -7.54
CA MET A 264 0.97 -7.72 -8.36
C MET A 264 0.33 -7.09 -9.61
N GLU A 265 -0.97 -7.28 -9.85
CA GLU A 265 -1.65 -6.79 -11.08
C GLU A 265 -1.41 -5.30 -11.36
N SER A 266 -1.42 -4.45 -10.33
CA SER A 266 -1.19 -3.00 -10.48
C SER A 266 0.22 -2.62 -10.95
N TYR A 267 1.18 -3.52 -10.84
CA TYR A 267 2.57 -3.32 -11.28
C TYR A 267 2.84 -3.79 -12.71
N LEU A 268 1.86 -4.44 -13.37
CA LEU A 268 2.05 -5.03 -14.69
C LEU A 268 2.60 -4.02 -15.71
N LEU A 269 1.97 -2.85 -15.80
CA LEU A 269 2.39 -1.83 -16.77
C LEU A 269 3.81 -1.30 -16.46
N SER A 270 4.13 -1.09 -15.19
CA SER A 270 5.47 -0.63 -14.77
C SER A 270 6.56 -1.62 -15.17
N TYR A 271 6.39 -2.92 -14.85
CA TYR A 271 7.33 -3.96 -15.28
C TYR A 271 7.40 -4.08 -16.81
N TYR A 272 6.26 -4.05 -17.49
CA TYR A 272 6.22 -4.09 -18.95
C TYR A 272 7.02 -2.96 -19.59
N LEU A 273 6.74 -1.71 -19.21
CA LEU A 273 7.37 -0.52 -19.80
C LEU A 273 8.87 -0.45 -19.48
N LEU A 274 9.25 -0.76 -18.23
CA LEU A 274 10.64 -0.69 -17.82
C LEU A 274 11.45 -1.85 -18.42
N ASN A 275 10.87 -3.06 -18.47
CA ASN A 275 11.56 -4.21 -19.04
C ASN A 275 11.75 -4.15 -20.56
N LYS A 276 10.96 -3.32 -21.26
CA LYS A 276 11.22 -2.96 -22.65
C LYS A 276 12.58 -2.28 -22.83
N ILE A 277 13.04 -1.56 -21.78
CA ILE A 277 14.32 -0.83 -21.78
C ILE A 277 15.43 -1.71 -21.21
N ASP A 278 15.18 -2.32 -20.06
CA ASP A 278 16.21 -2.95 -19.22
C ASP A 278 16.51 -4.40 -19.62
N ARG A 279 15.57 -5.10 -20.26
CA ARG A 279 15.67 -6.51 -20.66
C ARG A 279 16.11 -7.42 -19.49
N ASN A 280 15.54 -7.17 -18.30
CA ASN A 280 15.88 -7.85 -17.06
C ASN A 280 15.01 -9.12 -16.88
N PRO A 281 15.60 -10.33 -16.78
CA PRO A 281 14.85 -11.58 -16.61
C PRO A 281 14.00 -11.65 -15.35
N ARG A 282 14.41 -10.99 -14.25
CA ARG A 282 13.59 -10.89 -13.03
C ARG A 282 12.38 -10.02 -13.24
N PHE A 283 12.52 -8.90 -13.97
CA PHE A 283 11.39 -8.05 -14.32
C PHE A 283 10.41 -8.79 -15.24
N ALA A 284 10.91 -9.64 -16.15
CA ALA A 284 10.06 -10.52 -16.95
C ALA A 284 9.29 -11.53 -16.08
N ALA A 285 9.91 -12.08 -15.04
CA ALA A 285 9.22 -12.98 -14.09
C ALA A 285 8.16 -12.25 -13.26
N MET A 286 8.45 -11.02 -12.83
CA MET A 286 7.48 -10.17 -12.10
C MET A 286 6.34 -9.71 -12.99
N GLU A 287 6.60 -9.39 -14.25
CA GLU A 287 5.60 -9.09 -15.27
C GLU A 287 4.65 -10.28 -15.47
N GLN A 288 5.20 -11.50 -15.59
CA GLN A 288 4.39 -12.72 -15.71
C GLN A 288 3.54 -12.95 -14.46
N LEU A 289 4.12 -12.81 -13.26
CA LEU A 289 3.39 -12.92 -11.99
C LEU A 289 2.24 -11.91 -11.92
N ALA A 290 2.49 -10.66 -12.32
CA ALA A 290 1.48 -9.63 -12.37
C ALA A 290 0.37 -9.93 -13.38
N ALA A 291 0.72 -10.45 -14.56
CA ALA A 291 -0.22 -10.85 -15.59
C ALA A 291 -1.09 -12.04 -15.17
N ASP A 292 -0.50 -13.02 -14.48
CA ASP A 292 -1.24 -14.18 -13.97
C ASP A 292 -2.26 -13.79 -12.89
N ALA A 293 -1.95 -12.75 -12.12
CA ALA A 293 -2.77 -12.26 -11.02
C ALA A 293 -3.95 -11.37 -11.43
N ILE A 294 -4.07 -10.97 -12.71
CA ILE A 294 -5.13 -10.06 -13.16
C ILE A 294 -6.52 -10.66 -12.90
N GLN A 295 -7.32 -9.94 -12.13
CA GLN A 295 -8.72 -10.25 -11.82
C GLN A 295 -9.64 -9.04 -11.98
N ASN A 296 -9.10 -7.81 -11.85
CA ASN A 296 -9.86 -6.58 -11.79
C ASN A 296 -9.54 -5.66 -12.97
N MET A 297 -10.46 -4.74 -13.24
CA MET A 297 -10.19 -3.64 -14.16
C MET A 297 -9.12 -2.71 -13.58
N PHE A 298 -8.37 -2.10 -14.48
CA PHE A 298 -7.32 -1.14 -14.13
C PHE A 298 -7.85 0.29 -14.12
N SER A 299 -7.18 1.17 -13.38
CA SER A 299 -7.44 2.60 -13.52
C SER A 299 -7.13 3.08 -14.95
N SER A 300 -7.79 4.15 -15.39
CA SER A 300 -7.53 4.72 -16.72
C SER A 300 -6.07 5.16 -16.91
N ALA A 301 -5.40 5.57 -15.83
CA ALA A 301 -4.01 6.04 -15.85
C ALA A 301 -2.97 4.89 -15.81
N ASN A 302 -3.38 3.68 -15.42
CA ASN A 302 -2.52 2.51 -15.29
C ASN A 302 -3.16 1.29 -15.98
N ASN A 303 -3.65 1.47 -17.20
CA ASN A 303 -4.25 0.40 -17.98
C ASN A 303 -3.17 -0.29 -18.84
N PRO A 304 -2.84 -1.56 -18.54
CA PRO A 304 -1.75 -2.24 -19.25
C PRO A 304 -2.05 -2.50 -20.72
N LEU A 305 -3.32 -2.77 -21.10
CA LEU A 305 -3.67 -2.96 -22.50
C LEU A 305 -3.46 -1.68 -23.31
N ILE A 306 -3.91 -0.53 -22.78
CA ILE A 306 -3.65 0.80 -23.38
C ILE A 306 -2.15 1.04 -23.50
N GLY A 307 -1.38 0.76 -22.44
CA GLY A 307 0.06 0.93 -22.45
C GLY A 307 0.78 0.04 -23.47
N MET A 308 0.35 -1.23 -23.60
CA MET A 308 0.91 -2.17 -24.58
C MET A 308 0.57 -1.78 -26.03
N LEU A 309 -0.63 -1.29 -26.27
CA LEU A 309 -1.04 -0.79 -27.58
C LEU A 309 -0.28 0.49 -27.97
N LEU A 310 -0.06 1.39 -27.02
CA LEU A 310 0.66 2.65 -27.26
C LEU A 310 2.18 2.45 -27.39
N TYR A 311 2.73 1.45 -26.69
CA TYR A 311 4.18 1.18 -26.62
C TYR A 311 4.49 -0.30 -26.89
N PRO A 312 4.10 -0.84 -28.06
CA PRO A 312 4.27 -2.26 -28.36
C PRO A 312 5.74 -2.69 -28.27
N ARG A 313 5.98 -3.93 -27.84
CA ARG A 313 7.27 -4.60 -27.96
C ARG A 313 7.39 -5.28 -29.32
N ALA A 314 8.57 -5.27 -29.90
CA ALA A 314 8.87 -6.13 -31.03
C ALA A 314 8.99 -7.60 -30.53
N ALA A 315 8.76 -8.56 -31.41
CA ALA A 315 8.88 -9.99 -31.07
C ALA A 315 10.28 -10.36 -30.55
N ASP A 316 11.31 -9.70 -31.06
CA ASP A 316 12.73 -9.92 -30.65
C ASP A 316 13.07 -9.27 -29.28
N ASP A 317 12.15 -8.48 -28.72
CA ASP A 317 12.33 -7.84 -27.41
C ASP A 317 11.80 -8.70 -26.25
N GLU A 318 11.29 -9.89 -26.53
CA GLU A 318 10.80 -10.82 -25.51
C GLU A 318 11.96 -11.32 -24.64
N VAL A 319 11.85 -11.13 -23.32
CA VAL A 319 12.84 -11.57 -22.35
C VAL A 319 12.33 -12.79 -21.63
N GLN A 320 13.12 -13.87 -21.60
CA GLN A 320 12.75 -15.08 -20.87
C GLN A 320 12.81 -14.81 -19.36
N PRO A 321 11.75 -15.14 -18.61
CA PRO A 321 11.73 -14.95 -17.17
C PRO A 321 12.68 -15.92 -16.46
N GLU A 322 13.36 -15.46 -15.43
CA GLU A 322 14.10 -16.31 -14.50
C GLU A 322 13.24 -16.66 -13.27
N ALA A 323 13.61 -17.70 -12.55
CA ALA A 323 12.92 -18.07 -11.31
C ALA A 323 13.07 -16.97 -10.26
N LEU A 324 11.96 -16.56 -9.65
CA LEU A 324 11.98 -15.65 -8.52
C LEU A 324 12.59 -16.32 -7.28
N PRO A 325 13.26 -15.58 -6.38
CA PRO A 325 13.91 -16.15 -5.23
C PRO A 325 12.89 -16.78 -4.26
N HIS A 326 13.13 -18.05 -3.89
CA HIS A 326 12.34 -18.80 -2.90
C HIS A 326 13.04 -18.92 -1.54
N TYR A 327 14.32 -18.55 -1.47
CA TYR A 327 15.14 -18.53 -0.26
C TYR A 327 15.86 -17.21 -0.19
N TYR A 328 15.50 -16.36 0.79
CA TYR A 328 16.19 -15.10 1.03
C TYR A 328 15.98 -14.57 2.45
N ARG A 329 16.93 -13.75 2.87
CA ARG A 329 16.86 -12.82 3.99
C ARG A 329 17.22 -11.45 3.45
N ARG A 330 16.32 -10.50 3.58
CA ARG A 330 16.53 -9.15 3.07
C ARG A 330 16.14 -8.13 4.13
N MET A 331 17.13 -7.40 4.63
CA MET A 331 16.90 -6.22 5.43
C MET A 331 16.68 -5.04 4.49
N ILE A 332 15.55 -4.37 4.62
CA ILE A 332 15.18 -3.15 3.92
C ILE A 332 15.38 -2.00 4.89
N ASN A 333 16.03 -0.92 4.48
CA ASN A 333 16.34 0.27 5.27
C ASN A 333 17.21 0.02 6.53
N GLY A 334 17.83 -1.14 6.66
CA GLY A 334 18.62 -1.48 7.85
C GLY A 334 19.81 -0.58 8.11
N THR A 335 20.33 0.09 7.08
CA THR A 335 21.46 1.04 7.17
C THR A 335 21.06 2.48 6.86
N PHE A 336 19.76 2.74 6.66
CA PHE A 336 19.26 4.07 6.36
C PHE A 336 19.13 4.91 7.63
N GLY A 337 19.93 5.97 7.73
CA GLY A 337 19.94 6.89 8.88
C GLY A 337 18.73 7.83 8.83
N ARG A 338 17.54 7.30 9.16
CA ARG A 338 16.24 7.99 9.06
C ARG A 338 16.01 9.09 10.10
N GLU A 339 16.75 9.07 11.20
CA GLU A 339 16.47 9.89 12.38
C GLU A 339 16.44 11.38 12.07
N HIS A 340 17.38 11.86 11.26
CA HIS A 340 17.46 13.27 10.89
C HIS A 340 16.32 13.70 9.95
N TYR A 341 15.78 12.78 9.11
CA TYR A 341 14.64 13.10 8.25
C TYR A 341 13.34 13.22 9.04
N VAL A 342 13.13 12.36 10.06
CA VAL A 342 11.90 12.37 10.85
C VAL A 342 11.91 13.38 11.98
N ALA A 343 13.09 13.78 12.48
CA ALA A 343 13.22 14.75 13.56
C ALA A 343 12.66 16.14 13.17
N ASP A 344 12.81 16.53 11.92
CA ASP A 344 12.38 17.84 11.42
C ASP A 344 10.92 17.89 10.96
N VAL A 345 10.25 16.74 10.82
CA VAL A 345 8.86 16.66 10.35
C VAL A 345 7.91 17.51 11.20
N PRO A 346 7.95 17.51 12.55
CA PRO A 346 7.07 18.35 13.36
C PRO A 346 7.28 19.86 13.12
N ALA A 347 8.50 20.28 12.78
CA ALA A 347 8.87 21.67 12.52
C ALA A 347 8.58 22.10 11.07
N ALA A 348 8.35 21.18 10.16
CA ALA A 348 8.13 21.48 8.75
C ALA A 348 6.85 22.29 8.48
N GLY A 349 5.87 22.26 9.39
CA GLY A 349 4.67 23.09 9.33
C GLY A 349 3.70 22.80 8.18
N HIS A 350 3.95 21.77 7.40
CA HIS A 350 3.23 21.49 6.16
C HIS A 350 1.78 21.01 6.35
N HIS A 351 1.35 20.73 7.58
CA HIS A 351 -0.01 20.26 7.87
C HIS A 351 -0.92 21.30 8.50
N ASN A 352 -0.50 22.55 8.59
CA ASN A 352 -1.22 23.58 9.34
C ASN A 352 -2.65 23.81 8.85
N VAL A 353 -2.92 23.60 7.57
CA VAL A 353 -4.25 23.86 6.96
C VAL A 353 -4.78 22.68 6.14
N ILE A 354 -3.95 21.68 5.79
CA ILE A 354 -4.35 20.55 4.97
C ILE A 354 -4.74 19.37 5.86
N ARG A 355 -6.03 19.12 5.99
CA ARG A 355 -6.58 18.15 6.97
C ARG A 355 -6.26 16.69 6.68
N TYR A 356 -6.05 16.31 5.43
CA TYR A 356 -5.86 14.90 5.02
C TYR A 356 -4.40 14.51 4.82
N SER A 357 -3.51 15.47 4.86
CA SER A 357 -2.07 15.20 4.84
C SER A 357 -1.58 14.85 6.25
N ARG A 358 -0.77 13.82 6.37
CA ARG A 358 -0.15 13.41 7.64
C ARG A 358 1.35 13.27 7.49
N PRO A 359 2.13 13.51 8.55
CA PRO A 359 3.54 13.18 8.57
C PRO A 359 3.76 11.67 8.45
N HIS A 360 4.68 11.24 7.59
CA HIS A 360 5.11 9.86 7.48
C HIS A 360 6.32 9.61 8.40
N LEU A 361 6.06 9.49 9.71
CA LEU A 361 7.09 9.27 10.72
C LEU A 361 7.71 7.86 10.64
N ASP A 362 7.09 6.97 9.90
CA ASP A 362 7.52 5.62 9.59
C ASP A 362 8.47 5.54 8.38
N PHE A 363 8.74 6.66 7.69
CA PHE A 363 9.65 6.72 6.54
C PHE A 363 11.01 6.10 6.83
N GLY A 364 11.42 5.16 6.00
CA GLY A 364 12.71 4.49 6.07
C GLY A 364 12.91 3.59 7.30
N ALA A 365 11.85 3.24 8.02
CA ALA A 365 11.94 2.34 9.17
C ALA A 365 12.35 0.93 8.73
N PRO A 366 13.24 0.25 9.47
CA PRO A 366 13.75 -1.08 9.12
C PRO A 366 12.66 -2.14 9.01
N VAL A 367 12.76 -2.95 7.96
CA VAL A 367 11.91 -4.15 7.75
C VAL A 367 12.79 -5.31 7.32
N LEU A 368 12.64 -6.46 7.98
CA LEU A 368 13.23 -7.72 7.56
C LEU A 368 12.20 -8.54 6.77
N ARG A 369 12.60 -9.00 5.61
CA ARG A 369 11.86 -10.00 4.84
C ARG A 369 12.64 -11.30 4.76
N MET A 370 11.98 -12.38 5.10
CA MET A 370 12.52 -13.73 4.95
C MET A 370 11.55 -14.58 4.15
N ARG A 371 12.07 -15.43 3.31
CA ARG A 371 11.32 -16.48 2.63
C ARG A 371 12.10 -17.79 2.60
N GLN A 372 11.41 -18.85 2.91
CA GLN A 372 11.89 -20.21 2.76
C GLN A 372 10.75 -21.06 2.20
N GLU A 373 10.79 -21.30 0.88
CA GLU A 373 9.76 -22.00 0.14
C GLU A 373 8.36 -21.41 0.36
N ARG A 374 7.48 -22.17 1.04
CA ARG A 374 6.10 -21.81 1.36
C ARG A 374 5.94 -20.99 2.65
N THR A 375 7.04 -20.65 3.29
CA THR A 375 7.04 -19.81 4.50
C THR A 375 7.63 -18.44 4.17
N SER A 376 6.97 -17.40 4.59
CA SER A 376 7.52 -16.05 4.56
C SER A 376 7.23 -15.32 5.86
N LEU A 377 8.21 -14.54 6.32
CA LEU A 377 8.17 -13.77 7.55
C LEU A 377 8.53 -12.33 7.26
N THR A 378 7.78 -11.40 7.87
CA THR A 378 8.09 -9.99 7.95
C THR A 378 8.32 -9.61 9.40
N MET A 379 9.48 -9.03 9.76
CA MET A 379 9.63 -8.26 10.99
C MET A 379 9.67 -6.78 10.62
N MET A 380 8.98 -5.95 11.39
CA MET A 380 8.72 -4.57 10.98
C MET A 380 8.74 -3.60 12.16
N THR A 381 9.19 -2.39 11.88
CA THR A 381 9.27 -1.30 12.86
C THR A 381 8.35 -0.14 12.48
N GLU A 382 8.03 0.70 13.47
CA GLU A 382 7.15 1.89 13.33
C GLU A 382 5.74 1.57 12.81
N THR A 383 5.24 0.39 13.13
CA THR A 383 3.89 -0.07 12.80
C THR A 383 3.28 -0.83 13.98
N SER A 384 1.97 -1.05 13.97
CA SER A 384 1.25 -1.71 15.07
C SER A 384 1.64 -3.18 15.29
N SER A 385 2.14 -3.86 14.27
CA SER A 385 2.62 -5.24 14.37
C SER A 385 4.14 -5.27 14.33
N LEU A 386 4.76 -6.16 15.10
CA LEU A 386 6.20 -6.39 15.10
C LEU A 386 6.62 -7.54 14.17
N LEU A 387 5.71 -8.47 13.90
CA LEU A 387 5.96 -9.65 13.09
C LEU A 387 4.66 -10.08 12.40
N ALA A 388 4.79 -10.55 11.14
CA ALA A 388 3.77 -11.27 10.40
C ALA A 388 4.39 -12.52 9.75
N LEU A 389 3.60 -13.58 9.56
CA LEU A 389 4.08 -14.85 9.02
C LEU A 389 3.02 -15.47 8.11
N ARG A 390 3.44 -15.99 6.97
CA ARG A 390 2.64 -16.86 6.11
C ARG A 390 3.30 -18.22 6.04
N HIS A 391 2.53 -19.28 6.28
CA HIS A 391 3.01 -20.65 6.16
C HIS A 391 1.97 -21.52 5.45
N GLY A 392 2.23 -21.83 4.19
CA GLY A 392 1.22 -22.44 3.34
C GLY A 392 -0.05 -21.59 3.30
N ASN A 393 -1.19 -22.18 3.72
CA ASN A 393 -2.48 -21.50 3.79
C ASN A 393 -2.73 -20.76 5.12
N VAL A 394 -1.89 -20.96 6.14
CA VAL A 394 -2.07 -20.26 7.44
C VAL A 394 -1.46 -18.87 7.37
N ARG A 395 -2.25 -17.86 7.73
CA ARG A 395 -1.86 -16.46 7.76
C ARG A 395 -1.87 -15.93 9.19
N LEU A 396 -0.70 -15.79 9.80
CA LEU A 396 -0.50 -14.95 10.98
C LEU A 396 -0.28 -13.52 10.48
N LEU A 397 -1.34 -12.71 10.53
CA LEU A 397 -1.39 -11.36 9.96
C LEU A 397 -0.58 -10.36 10.78
N GLY A 398 -0.47 -10.60 12.09
CA GLY A 398 0.34 -9.76 12.95
C GLY A 398 0.53 -10.35 14.35
N VAL A 399 1.73 -10.14 14.88
CA VAL A 399 2.00 -10.20 16.32
C VAL A 399 2.13 -8.78 16.80
N GLN A 400 1.31 -8.37 17.76
CA GLN A 400 1.22 -6.99 18.21
C GLN A 400 1.47 -6.91 19.71
N LEU A 401 2.03 -5.80 20.15
CA LEU A 401 2.22 -5.50 21.55
C LEU A 401 1.40 -4.26 21.92
N ALA A 402 0.60 -4.35 22.97
CA ALA A 402 -0.11 -3.21 23.56
C ALA A 402 0.27 -3.04 25.03
N SER A 403 0.23 -1.81 25.55
CA SER A 403 0.62 -1.51 26.93
C SER A 403 -0.22 -0.36 27.49
N TYR A 404 -0.58 -0.43 28.76
CA TYR A 404 -1.21 0.71 29.46
C TYR A 404 -0.26 1.90 29.63
N PHE A 405 1.04 1.73 29.37
CA PHE A 405 1.99 2.82 29.42
C PHE A 405 1.78 3.85 28.30
N SER A 406 1.45 3.42 27.10
CA SER A 406 1.15 4.32 25.98
C SER A 406 -0.20 3.97 25.34
N PRO A 407 -0.90 4.92 24.71
CA PRO A 407 -2.14 4.60 24.04
C PRO A 407 -1.90 3.68 22.83
N GLY A 408 -2.79 2.71 22.64
CA GLY A 408 -2.77 1.79 21.53
C GLY A 408 -1.61 0.78 21.55
N PHE A 409 -1.20 0.37 20.37
CA PHE A 409 -0.07 -0.54 20.20
C PHE A 409 1.27 0.14 20.49
N VAL A 410 2.28 -0.68 20.77
CA VAL A 410 3.68 -0.28 21.03
C VAL A 410 4.53 -0.64 19.81
N PRO A 411 4.71 0.27 18.83
CA PRO A 411 5.59 0.02 17.70
C PRO A 411 7.03 -0.20 18.14
N MET A 412 7.69 -1.21 17.57
CA MET A 412 9.13 -1.37 17.72
C MET A 412 9.85 -0.26 16.95
N GLN A 413 10.93 0.28 17.50
CA GLN A 413 11.67 1.42 16.93
C GLN A 413 12.95 1.00 16.23
N THR A 414 13.57 -0.09 16.69
CA THR A 414 14.80 -0.62 16.09
C THR A 414 14.64 -2.08 15.71
N LEU A 415 15.46 -2.52 14.76
CA LEU A 415 15.58 -3.91 14.32
C LEU A 415 17.03 -4.16 13.94
N THR A 416 17.69 -5.07 14.66
CA THR A 416 19.11 -5.37 14.50
C THR A 416 19.32 -6.87 14.37
N GLU A 417 20.17 -7.30 13.45
CA GLU A 417 20.60 -8.69 13.31
C GLU A 417 21.60 -9.06 14.40
N THR A 418 21.49 -10.29 14.92
CA THR A 418 22.38 -10.89 15.92
C THR A 418 22.93 -12.24 15.42
N ASP A 419 23.83 -12.86 16.17
CA ASP A 419 24.38 -14.17 15.81
C ASP A 419 23.32 -15.30 15.78
N THR A 420 22.21 -15.14 16.50
CA THR A 420 21.16 -16.16 16.66
C THR A 420 19.82 -15.81 16.01
N GLY A 421 19.68 -14.58 15.53
CA GLY A 421 18.42 -14.11 14.95
C GLY A 421 18.36 -12.57 14.89
N TYR A 422 17.34 -11.98 15.49
CA TYR A 422 17.09 -10.53 15.40
C TYR A 422 16.55 -9.97 16.71
N VAL A 423 16.96 -8.75 17.03
CA VAL A 423 16.48 -8.03 18.22
C VAL A 423 15.76 -6.75 17.77
N MET A 424 14.59 -6.53 18.35
CA MET A 424 13.81 -5.30 18.23
C MET A 424 13.71 -4.61 19.58
N THR A 425 13.81 -3.29 19.60
CA THR A 425 13.64 -2.51 20.83
C THR A 425 12.69 -1.34 20.65
N ALA A 426 12.04 -0.94 21.74
CA ALA A 426 11.29 0.29 21.82
C ALA A 426 11.44 0.94 23.19
N VAL A 427 11.48 2.28 23.23
CA VAL A 427 11.56 3.06 24.45
C VAL A 427 10.56 4.21 24.38
N TYR A 428 9.62 4.22 25.32
CA TYR A 428 8.61 5.26 25.42
C TYR A 428 8.75 6.01 26.74
N TYR A 429 8.50 7.30 26.73
CA TYR A 429 8.63 8.15 27.90
C TYR A 429 7.27 8.73 28.29
N LYS A 430 7.02 8.81 29.58
CA LYS A 430 5.93 9.55 30.19
C LYS A 430 6.44 10.50 31.24
N GLY A 431 5.69 11.56 31.47
CA GLY A 431 5.93 12.54 32.51
C GLY A 431 4.75 13.49 32.62
N TYR A 432 4.88 14.45 33.51
CA TYR A 432 3.89 15.48 33.70
C TYR A 432 4.51 16.85 33.42
N ASN A 433 3.71 17.75 32.87
CA ASN A 433 4.13 19.11 32.56
C ASN A 433 4.05 19.98 33.82
N GLY A 434 5.17 20.52 34.26
CA GLY A 434 5.23 21.53 35.30
C GLY A 434 4.54 22.85 34.86
N PRO A 435 4.39 23.83 35.76
CA PRO A 435 3.88 25.13 35.42
C PRO A 435 4.86 25.89 34.51
N ILE A 436 4.33 26.82 33.72
CA ILE A 436 5.16 27.77 32.96
C ILE A 436 5.54 28.89 33.91
N ALA A 437 6.81 29.33 33.90
CA ALA A 437 7.27 30.49 34.66
C ALA A 437 6.52 31.76 34.24
N ALA A 438 6.20 32.62 35.20
CA ALA A 438 5.37 33.81 34.95
C ALA A 438 5.93 34.71 33.84
N GLU A 439 7.25 34.78 33.75
CA GLU A 439 7.96 35.60 32.75
C GLU A 439 7.85 35.07 31.32
N GLN A 440 7.39 33.81 31.17
CA GLN A 440 7.22 33.11 29.88
C GLN A 440 5.75 33.02 29.47
N LEU A 441 4.83 33.50 30.32
CA LEU A 441 3.41 33.54 30.00
C LEU A 441 3.11 34.70 29.06
N PRO A 442 2.27 34.50 28.03
CA PRO A 442 1.79 35.62 27.23
C PRO A 442 0.83 36.51 28.05
N ASP A 443 0.74 37.82 27.73
CA ASP A 443 -0.17 38.73 28.38
C ASP A 443 -1.64 38.26 28.31
N SER A 444 -2.00 37.53 27.26
CA SER A 444 -3.32 36.94 27.10
C SER A 444 -3.65 35.84 28.13
N ALA A 445 -2.67 35.29 28.82
CA ALA A 445 -2.89 34.29 29.88
C ALA A 445 -3.49 34.93 31.16
N ALA A 446 -3.41 36.23 31.33
CA ALA A 446 -4.02 36.98 32.45
C ALA A 446 -5.50 37.31 32.21
N GLY A 447 -6.10 36.96 31.08
CA GLY A 447 -7.51 37.17 30.76
C GLY A 447 -8.45 36.22 31.52
N GLU A 448 -9.76 36.48 31.42
CA GLU A 448 -10.81 35.65 32.04
C GLU A 448 -10.85 34.22 31.50
N VAL A 449 -10.40 34.01 30.23
CA VAL A 449 -10.34 32.71 29.56
C VAL A 449 -8.93 32.50 29.00
N SER A 450 -8.28 31.42 29.42
CA SER A 450 -6.97 31.01 28.91
C SER A 450 -7.09 29.57 28.41
N PRO A 451 -7.26 29.33 27.09
CA PRO A 451 -7.25 27.99 26.54
C PRO A 451 -5.91 27.32 26.79
N TRP A 452 -5.90 26.30 27.64
CA TRP A 452 -4.68 25.65 28.14
C TRP A 452 -3.71 25.21 27.02
N TYR A 453 -4.22 24.67 25.92
CA TYR A 453 -3.41 24.18 24.78
C TYR A 453 -2.81 25.32 23.91
N LEU A 454 -3.20 26.57 24.12
CA LEU A 454 -2.59 27.75 23.48
C LEU A 454 -1.43 28.34 24.30
N LEU A 455 -1.23 27.87 25.52
CA LEU A 455 -0.07 28.26 26.31
C LEU A 455 1.24 27.75 25.69
N PRO A 456 2.36 28.44 25.92
CA PRO A 456 3.65 28.05 25.35
C PRO A 456 4.24 26.82 26.04
N HIS A 457 3.71 25.62 25.70
CA HIS A 457 4.04 24.35 26.33
C HIS A 457 5.51 23.96 26.24
N GLN A 458 6.27 24.49 25.26
CA GLN A 458 7.71 24.29 25.13
C GLN A 458 8.52 24.78 26.35
N PHE A 459 7.95 25.65 27.17
CA PHE A 459 8.58 26.15 28.39
C PHE A 459 8.22 25.35 29.64
N ARG A 460 7.40 24.32 29.54
CA ARG A 460 7.08 23.45 30.65
C ARG A 460 8.24 22.49 30.92
N ALA A 461 8.71 22.47 32.16
CA ALA A 461 9.65 21.46 32.58
C ALA A 461 8.92 20.11 32.79
N PRO A 462 9.36 19.02 32.18
CA PRO A 462 8.81 17.71 32.46
C PRO A 462 9.19 17.27 33.89
N THR A 463 8.22 16.67 34.60
CA THR A 463 8.37 16.17 35.97
C THR A 463 7.95 14.71 36.05
N HIS A 464 8.45 13.96 37.03
CA HIS A 464 8.08 12.57 37.30
C HIS A 464 8.16 11.71 36.04
N THR A 465 9.25 11.88 35.29
CA THR A 465 9.48 11.13 34.05
C THR A 465 9.82 9.68 34.36
N CYS A 466 9.23 8.78 33.58
CA CYS A 466 9.59 7.38 33.59
C CYS A 466 9.65 6.86 32.14
N ALA A 467 10.36 5.77 31.96
CA ALA A 467 10.51 5.12 30.65
C ALA A 467 9.93 3.70 30.70
N TYR A 468 9.20 3.33 29.66
CA TYR A 468 8.82 1.96 29.37
C TYR A 468 9.74 1.44 28.27
N ARG A 469 10.45 0.35 28.57
CA ARG A 469 11.38 -0.29 27.64
C ARG A 469 10.90 -1.68 27.36
N VAL A 470 10.85 -2.04 26.09
CA VAL A 470 10.55 -3.40 25.65
C VAL A 470 11.59 -3.86 24.64
N GLU A 471 11.98 -5.11 24.78
CA GLU A 471 12.88 -5.82 23.89
C GLU A 471 12.20 -7.10 23.43
N VAL A 472 12.29 -7.39 22.14
CA VAL A 472 11.81 -8.63 21.53
C VAL A 472 12.95 -9.24 20.73
N GLU A 473 13.44 -10.39 21.19
CA GLU A 473 14.43 -11.19 20.48
C GLU A 473 13.71 -12.32 19.74
N MET A 474 13.94 -12.42 18.43
CA MET A 474 13.52 -13.52 17.61
C MET A 474 14.70 -14.44 17.34
N VAL A 475 14.61 -15.68 17.78
CA VAL A 475 15.62 -16.73 17.56
C VAL A 475 15.06 -17.75 16.58
N GLU A 476 15.77 -17.97 15.49
CA GLU A 476 15.38 -18.98 14.52
C GLU A 476 15.58 -20.39 15.08
N GLN A 477 14.61 -21.27 14.83
CA GLN A 477 14.62 -22.65 15.25
C GLN A 477 14.35 -23.58 14.04
N ILE A 478 14.77 -24.82 14.15
CA ILE A 478 14.41 -25.82 13.14
C ILE A 478 12.88 -25.99 13.15
N GLY A 479 12.25 -25.71 12.00
CA GLY A 479 10.80 -25.78 11.84
C GLY A 479 10.02 -24.67 12.55
N GLY A 480 10.64 -23.51 12.83
CA GLY A 480 9.92 -22.39 13.43
C GLY A 480 10.82 -21.31 14.01
N LEU A 481 10.34 -20.64 15.03
CA LEU A 481 11.06 -19.58 15.74
C LEU A 481 10.60 -19.47 17.19
N ASP A 482 11.44 -18.86 18.02
CA ASP A 482 11.13 -18.47 19.39
C ASP A 482 11.17 -16.94 19.50
N LEU A 483 10.20 -16.36 20.20
CA LEU A 483 10.15 -14.95 20.58
C LEU A 483 10.41 -14.84 22.07
N TYR A 484 11.42 -14.09 22.46
CA TYR A 484 11.70 -13.72 23.84
C TYR A 484 11.33 -12.25 24.02
N ILE A 485 10.33 -11.99 24.85
CA ILE A 485 9.79 -10.64 25.07
C ILE A 485 10.13 -10.23 26.51
N ARG A 486 10.77 -9.07 26.67
CA ARG A 486 11.24 -8.58 27.95
C ARG A 486 10.82 -7.13 28.18
N SER A 487 10.25 -6.86 29.36
CA SER A 487 10.00 -5.51 29.85
C SER A 487 10.13 -5.50 31.38
N ILE A 488 11.04 -4.70 31.92
CA ILE A 488 11.41 -4.74 33.35
C ILE A 488 10.80 -3.57 34.10
N GLU A 489 10.72 -2.41 33.50
CA GLU A 489 10.27 -1.17 34.13
C GLU A 489 9.40 -0.31 33.23
N PRO A 490 8.50 0.49 33.81
CA PRO A 490 8.15 0.53 35.23
C PRO A 490 7.37 -0.74 35.64
N ALA A 491 7.36 -1.08 36.92
CA ALA A 491 6.60 -2.21 37.46
C ALA A 491 5.07 -1.96 37.35
N GLU A 492 4.29 -3.05 37.41
CA GLU A 492 2.82 -3.02 37.43
C GLU A 492 2.17 -2.46 36.16
N VAL A 493 2.84 -2.52 35.00
CA VAL A 493 2.27 -2.12 33.73
C VAL A 493 1.63 -3.33 33.04
N MET A 494 0.29 -3.32 32.87
CA MET A 494 -0.40 -4.30 32.07
C MET A 494 0.05 -4.20 30.60
N THR A 495 0.48 -5.32 30.07
CA THR A 495 0.99 -5.49 28.72
C THR A 495 0.28 -6.67 28.07
N GLN A 496 0.00 -6.60 26.78
CA GLN A 496 -0.71 -7.62 26.04
C GLN A 496 -0.02 -7.91 24.73
N LEU A 497 0.30 -9.18 24.48
CA LEU A 497 0.62 -9.66 23.15
C LEU A 497 -0.64 -10.17 22.47
N SER A 498 -0.80 -9.89 21.21
CA SER A 498 -1.87 -10.44 20.38
C SER A 498 -1.32 -11.13 19.15
N PHE A 499 -1.87 -12.30 18.84
CA PHE A 499 -1.58 -13.06 17.64
C PHE A 499 -2.83 -13.04 16.78
N VAL A 500 -2.79 -12.29 15.67
CA VAL A 500 -3.93 -12.05 14.78
C VAL A 500 -3.82 -12.95 13.56
N PHE A 501 -4.75 -13.88 13.41
CA PHE A 501 -4.82 -14.81 12.28
C PHE A 501 -5.97 -14.46 11.34
N GLY A 502 -5.85 -14.87 10.09
CA GLY A 502 -6.94 -14.78 9.13
C GLY A 502 -8.19 -15.55 9.59
N ASN A 503 -9.37 -15.04 9.27
CA ASN A 503 -10.65 -15.61 9.69
C ASN A 503 -10.91 -17.03 9.16
N GLU A 504 -10.24 -17.41 8.07
CA GLU A 504 -10.28 -18.74 7.48
C GLU A 504 -9.57 -19.81 8.33
N SER A 505 -8.82 -19.40 9.35
CA SER A 505 -8.07 -20.32 10.22
C SER A 505 -8.95 -20.89 11.33
N VAL A 506 -8.75 -22.17 11.64
CA VAL A 506 -9.35 -22.86 12.77
C VAL A 506 -8.37 -22.88 13.93
N VAL A 507 -8.82 -22.46 15.12
CA VAL A 507 -8.01 -22.46 16.35
C VAL A 507 -8.40 -23.66 17.20
N VAL A 508 -7.41 -24.50 17.54
CA VAL A 508 -7.59 -25.73 18.31
C VAL A 508 -6.71 -25.67 19.56
N ALA A 509 -7.30 -25.75 20.72
CA ALA A 509 -6.56 -25.98 21.97
C ALA A 509 -6.21 -27.49 22.07
N GLU A 510 -4.94 -27.83 21.98
CA GLU A 510 -4.50 -29.24 22.04
C GLU A 510 -4.46 -29.73 23.51
N ASP A 511 -3.73 -28.99 24.35
CA ASP A 511 -3.72 -29.17 25.81
C ASP A 511 -3.77 -27.79 26.51
N GLY A 512 -4.02 -26.73 25.75
CA GLY A 512 -4.06 -25.35 26.21
C GLY A 512 -5.43 -24.91 26.70
N GLU A 513 -5.47 -23.86 27.48
CA GLU A 513 -6.67 -23.21 27.97
C GLU A 513 -6.91 -21.91 27.22
N LEU A 514 -8.03 -21.89 26.47
CA LEU A 514 -8.56 -20.70 25.80
C LEU A 514 -9.85 -20.26 26.47
N GLU A 515 -9.91 -19.00 26.85
CA GLU A 515 -11.14 -18.37 27.34
C GLU A 515 -11.69 -17.42 26.25
N PRO A 516 -12.81 -17.78 25.59
CA PRO A 516 -13.46 -16.90 24.63
C PRO A 516 -13.91 -15.61 25.30
N VAL A 517 -13.60 -14.47 24.70
CA VAL A 517 -13.94 -13.15 25.27
C VAL A 517 -14.93 -12.43 24.38
N HIS A 518 -14.84 -12.62 23.06
CA HIS A 518 -15.76 -12.02 22.11
C HIS A 518 -16.11 -13.03 21.01
N GLY A 519 -17.04 -13.92 21.33
CA GLY A 519 -17.40 -15.03 20.45
C GLY A 519 -16.17 -15.91 20.14
N GLU A 520 -16.04 -16.30 18.87
CA GLU A 520 -14.86 -17.03 18.39
C GLU A 520 -13.75 -16.11 17.88
N ALA A 521 -13.99 -14.79 17.79
CA ALA A 521 -13.04 -13.86 17.19
C ALA A 521 -11.86 -13.56 18.12
N ILE A 522 -12.07 -13.45 19.43
CA ILE A 522 -11.04 -13.09 20.40
C ILE A 522 -11.09 -14.05 21.59
N ALA A 523 -9.94 -14.61 21.96
CA ALA A 523 -9.77 -15.46 23.12
C ALA A 523 -8.53 -15.12 23.93
N LEU A 524 -8.61 -15.20 25.27
CA LEU A 524 -7.47 -15.21 26.15
C LEU A 524 -6.81 -16.59 26.10
N TRP A 525 -5.53 -16.61 25.76
CA TRP A 525 -4.70 -17.81 25.75
C TRP A 525 -3.90 -17.87 27.06
N LYS A 526 -4.38 -18.70 27.99
CA LYS A 526 -3.86 -18.75 29.36
C LYS A 526 -2.61 -19.60 29.49
N ASN A 527 -2.59 -20.76 28.85
CA ASN A 527 -1.48 -21.73 28.94
C ASN A 527 -1.58 -22.78 27.81
N GLY A 528 -0.59 -23.69 27.79
CA GLY A 528 -0.56 -24.88 26.96
C GLY A 528 -0.32 -24.62 25.46
N LEU A 529 -0.60 -25.62 24.64
CA LEU A 529 -0.39 -25.61 23.19
C LEU A 529 -1.67 -25.25 22.45
N ILE A 530 -1.55 -24.29 21.54
CA ILE A 530 -2.60 -23.90 20.60
C ILE A 530 -2.14 -24.19 19.19
N ARG A 531 -2.95 -24.94 18.45
CA ARG A 531 -2.75 -25.14 17.01
C ARG A 531 -3.72 -24.27 16.23
N VAL A 532 -3.18 -23.57 15.25
CA VAL A 532 -3.94 -22.78 14.27
C VAL A 532 -3.73 -23.40 12.91
N GLU A 533 -4.81 -23.80 12.25
CA GLU A 533 -4.73 -24.58 11.01
C GLU A 533 -5.63 -24.02 9.90
N ASN A 534 -5.20 -24.25 8.65
CA ASN A 534 -5.99 -24.02 7.45
C ASN A 534 -5.65 -25.11 6.42
N GLY A 535 -6.60 -26.03 6.20
CA GLY A 535 -6.38 -27.22 5.36
C GLY A 535 -5.32 -28.16 5.95
N ALA A 536 -4.26 -28.43 5.20
CA ALA A 536 -3.16 -29.30 5.63
C ALA A 536 -2.05 -28.56 6.40
N ASP A 537 -2.09 -27.25 6.41
CA ASP A 537 -1.05 -26.40 7.01
C ASP A 537 -1.46 -25.98 8.43
N TRP A 538 -0.49 -25.92 9.33
CA TRP A 538 -0.72 -25.50 10.69
C TRP A 538 0.49 -24.78 11.31
N ILE A 539 0.18 -23.98 12.33
CA ILE A 539 1.16 -23.34 13.21
C ILE A 539 0.78 -23.75 14.64
N VAL A 540 1.75 -24.24 15.41
CA VAL A 540 1.57 -24.51 16.85
C VAL A 540 2.26 -23.44 17.65
N LEU A 541 1.56 -22.90 18.61
CA LEU A 541 2.02 -21.89 19.55
C LEU A 541 2.15 -22.47 20.96
N SER A 542 3.20 -22.11 21.69
CA SER A 542 3.35 -22.32 23.13
C SER A 542 3.79 -21.04 23.83
N GLY A 543 3.39 -20.84 25.09
CA GLY A 543 3.72 -19.65 25.85
C GLY A 543 2.52 -18.74 26.12
N GLY A 544 1.34 -19.30 26.38
CA GLY A 544 0.19 -18.55 26.88
C GLY A 544 0.43 -17.99 28.29
N ALA A 545 -0.19 -16.85 28.61
CA ALA A 545 -0.20 -16.25 29.95
C ALA A 545 -1.44 -15.36 30.16
N ALA A 546 -1.92 -15.31 31.40
CA ALA A 546 -3.09 -14.51 31.78
C ALA A 546 -2.91 -13.87 33.16
N GLU A 547 -1.89 -13.02 33.30
CA GLU A 547 -1.62 -12.30 34.55
C GLU A 547 -2.65 -11.19 34.82
N HIS A 548 -3.40 -10.79 33.80
CA HIS A 548 -4.57 -9.93 33.91
C HIS A 548 -5.64 -10.34 32.91
N THR A 549 -6.88 -9.85 33.08
CA THR A 549 -8.05 -10.23 32.26
C THR A 549 -8.49 -9.12 31.29
N ALA A 550 -7.72 -8.05 31.11
CA ALA A 550 -8.09 -7.01 30.15
C ALA A 550 -8.09 -7.56 28.72
N VAL A 551 -9.18 -7.31 28.00
CA VAL A 551 -9.34 -7.73 26.60
C VAL A 551 -8.82 -6.67 25.65
N SER A 552 -9.00 -5.40 25.99
CA SER A 552 -8.46 -4.28 25.26
C SER A 552 -7.58 -3.44 26.19
N VAL A 553 -6.33 -3.29 25.82
CA VAL A 553 -5.35 -2.50 26.57
C VAL A 553 -5.32 -1.10 25.99
N ARG A 554 -5.82 -0.13 26.75
CA ARG A 554 -5.96 1.27 26.29
C ARG A 554 -6.80 1.37 25.01
N GLU A 555 -6.21 1.93 23.96
CA GLU A 555 -6.84 2.19 22.67
C GLU A 555 -6.50 1.12 21.61
N ALA A 556 -5.88 0.01 22.02
CA ALA A 556 -5.64 -1.11 21.13
C ALA A 556 -6.97 -1.74 20.70
N ALA A 557 -7.22 -1.81 19.41
CA ALA A 557 -8.41 -2.42 18.83
C ALA A 557 -8.01 -3.56 17.88
N TYR A 558 -8.76 -4.66 17.96
CA TYR A 558 -8.52 -5.85 17.14
C TYR A 558 -9.58 -6.00 16.07
N PRO A 559 -9.22 -6.47 14.85
CA PRO A 559 -10.17 -6.69 13.77
C PRO A 559 -11.24 -7.73 14.19
N GLY A 560 -12.51 -7.42 13.95
CA GLY A 560 -13.63 -8.33 14.28
C GLY A 560 -13.79 -9.50 13.30
N ASP A 561 -13.15 -9.40 12.14
CA ASP A 561 -13.14 -10.41 11.06
C ASP A 561 -11.87 -11.28 11.04
N CYS A 562 -11.14 -11.32 12.15
CA CYS A 562 -9.94 -12.12 12.35
C CYS A 562 -10.09 -13.05 13.57
N ARG A 563 -9.14 -13.99 13.73
CA ARG A 563 -8.99 -14.81 14.93
C ARG A 563 -7.84 -14.25 15.76
N THR A 564 -8.09 -13.75 16.96
CA THR A 564 -7.08 -13.12 17.81
C THR A 564 -6.89 -13.87 19.12
N LEU A 565 -5.65 -14.28 19.39
CA LEU A 565 -5.24 -14.88 20.66
C LEU A 565 -4.50 -13.84 21.48
N LEU A 566 -4.89 -13.65 22.75
CA LEU A 566 -4.34 -12.66 23.65
C LEU A 566 -3.50 -13.34 24.75
N VAL A 567 -2.29 -12.86 24.95
CA VAL A 567 -1.38 -13.24 26.05
C VAL A 567 -1.17 -12.01 26.93
N ASN A 568 -1.57 -12.10 28.19
CA ASN A 568 -1.63 -10.99 29.12
C ASN A 568 -0.54 -11.09 30.17
N LEU A 569 0.30 -10.04 30.25
CA LEU A 569 1.50 -9.95 31.10
C LEU A 569 1.48 -8.66 31.93
N VAL A 570 2.15 -8.67 33.07
CA VAL A 570 2.35 -7.49 33.91
C VAL A 570 3.86 -7.31 34.17
N THR A 571 4.37 -6.08 33.95
CA THR A 571 5.81 -5.82 34.21
C THR A 571 6.14 -5.93 35.71
N PRO A 572 7.34 -6.44 36.06
CA PRO A 572 8.40 -6.93 35.18
C PRO A 572 8.11 -8.34 34.65
N PHE A 573 8.43 -8.59 33.39
CA PHE A 573 8.35 -9.93 32.82
C PHE A 573 9.50 -10.23 31.85
N GLU A 574 9.85 -11.51 31.76
CA GLU A 574 10.61 -12.12 30.67
C GLU A 574 9.77 -13.31 30.20
N HIS A 575 9.26 -13.24 28.97
CA HIS A 575 8.29 -14.20 28.48
C HIS A 575 8.73 -14.80 27.16
N LYS A 576 8.50 -16.09 26.99
CA LYS A 576 8.84 -16.81 25.78
C LYS A 576 7.58 -17.31 25.08
N VAL A 577 7.46 -17.03 23.79
CA VAL A 577 6.48 -17.67 22.90
C VAL A 577 7.23 -18.44 21.82
N SER A 578 6.89 -19.71 21.66
CA SER A 578 7.43 -20.53 20.57
C SER A 578 6.40 -20.72 19.46
N ILE A 579 6.84 -20.61 18.21
CA ILE A 579 6.04 -20.80 17.00
C ILE A 579 6.66 -21.97 16.23
N ARG A 580 5.88 -23.02 15.98
CA ARG A 580 6.33 -24.20 15.20
C ARG A 580 5.41 -24.39 14.02
N LEU A 581 6.00 -24.78 12.89
CA LEU A 581 5.34 -24.84 11.58
C LEU A 581 5.13 -26.28 11.17
N SER A 582 4.04 -26.55 10.46
CA SER A 582 3.84 -27.85 9.83
C SER A 582 4.99 -28.18 8.87
N PRO A 583 5.41 -29.45 8.81
CA PRO A 583 6.48 -29.84 7.91
C PRO A 583 6.08 -29.61 6.45
N GLY A 584 6.98 -29.04 5.67
CA GLY A 584 6.85 -29.04 4.21
C GLY A 584 6.96 -30.45 3.66
N ALA A 585 6.30 -30.74 2.55
CA ALA A 585 6.25 -32.08 1.95
C ALA A 585 7.61 -32.72 1.53
N ALA A 586 8.74 -32.08 1.82
CA ALA A 586 10.04 -32.45 1.28
C ALA A 586 11.28 -32.23 2.18
N THR A 587 11.19 -32.10 3.51
CA THR A 587 12.40 -31.94 4.34
C THR A 587 12.39 -32.77 5.63
N ASP A 588 13.58 -33.26 6.04
CA ASP A 588 13.86 -33.93 7.31
C ASP A 588 13.43 -33.14 8.58
N GLY A 589 13.08 -31.88 8.46
CA GLY A 589 12.49 -31.04 9.51
C GLY A 589 11.08 -31.50 9.95
N ALA A 590 10.39 -32.32 9.16
CA ALA A 590 9.08 -32.87 9.49
C ALA A 590 9.10 -33.70 10.78
N ALA A 591 10.08 -34.60 10.90
CA ALA A 591 10.24 -35.45 12.05
C ALA A 591 10.57 -34.62 13.32
N GLN A 592 11.36 -33.57 13.17
CA GLN A 592 11.78 -32.72 14.30
C GLN A 592 10.68 -31.79 14.82
N ALA A 593 9.80 -31.29 13.92
CA ALA A 593 8.65 -30.50 14.35
C ALA A 593 7.60 -31.34 15.11
N LEU A 594 7.35 -32.57 14.65
CA LEU A 594 6.50 -33.54 15.35
C LEU A 594 7.12 -33.96 16.69
N GLU A 595 8.42 -34.26 16.71
CA GLU A 595 9.15 -34.62 17.94
C GLU A 595 9.16 -33.49 18.96
N TRP A 596 9.18 -32.21 18.51
CA TRP A 596 9.06 -31.06 19.42
C TRP A 596 7.66 -30.99 20.05
N VAL A 597 6.57 -31.16 19.24
CA VAL A 597 5.18 -31.18 19.73
C VAL A 597 4.99 -32.31 20.75
N GLU A 598 5.52 -33.50 20.47
CA GLU A 598 5.46 -34.63 21.39
C GLU A 598 6.23 -34.39 22.71
N ARG A 599 7.40 -33.74 22.65
CA ARG A 599 8.18 -33.40 23.86
C ARG A 599 7.50 -32.35 24.77
N GLN A 600 6.64 -31.50 24.21
CA GLN A 600 5.89 -30.52 25.02
C GLN A 600 4.64 -31.14 25.67
N ARG A 601 4.18 -32.32 25.21
CA ARG A 601 3.07 -33.08 25.79
C ARG A 601 3.46 -34.01 26.95
N GLY A 602 4.72 -34.21 27.21
CA GLY A 602 5.30 -34.98 28.32
C GLY A 602 5.85 -34.11 29.40
#